data_2844a6b5ea5a682df28fa4cd41c0a843
#
_entry.id   2844a6b5ea5a682df28fa4cd41c0a843
#
_cell.length_a   1.000
_cell.length_b   1.000
_cell.length_c   1.000
_cell.angle_alpha   90.00
_cell.angle_beta   90.00
_cell.angle_gamma   90.00
#
_symmetry.space_group_name_H-M   'P 1'
#
loop_
_entity.id
_entity.type
_entity.pdbx_description
1 polymer ?
#
loop_
_entity_poly.entity_id
_entity_poly.type
_entity_poly.pdbx_seq_one_letter_code
_entity_poly.pdbx_strand_id
1 'polypeptide(L)'
;MRVLIAEDNVLLQEGLNLLLSTAGFEVTAAVDTPDDIIAAIDRQRPDIAIMDIRLPPTFRDEGLRTALTARRLHPGLPVLLLSQYVERAYATELLTDGQGGVGYLLKDRVSRVEEFLDVLRRVAAGGTVLDPQVVAQLVTARRNPLTDLTAREREVLALMAGGSTNTGIAAQLVITERAVSKHIGNIFTKLDLPPDGDVHRRVAAVLTFLKDPGR
;
A
#
# COMPACT_ATOMS: atom_id res chain seq x y z
N MET A 1 4.76 -19.01 -21.25
CA MET A 1 5.12 -17.89 -20.35
C MET A 1 5.56 -18.48 -19.03
N ARG A 2 6.75 -18.10 -18.59
CA ARG A 2 7.43 -18.62 -17.40
C ARG A 2 7.10 -17.75 -16.20
N VAL A 3 6.59 -18.35 -15.13
CA VAL A 3 6.08 -17.63 -13.95
C VAL A 3 6.82 -18.11 -12.71
N LEU A 4 7.27 -17.17 -11.88
CA LEU A 4 7.72 -17.43 -10.52
C LEU A 4 6.58 -17.08 -9.56
N ILE A 5 6.36 -17.92 -8.54
CA ILE A 5 5.41 -17.69 -7.45
C ILE A 5 6.19 -17.47 -6.16
N ALA A 6 5.91 -16.38 -5.45
CA ALA A 6 6.40 -16.09 -4.12
C ALA A 6 5.21 -15.94 -3.16
N GLU A 7 4.92 -16.99 -2.39
CA GLU A 7 3.75 -17.09 -1.51
C GLU A 7 4.08 -18.06 -0.38
N ASP A 8 3.85 -17.66 0.88
CA ASP A 8 4.10 -18.48 2.07
C ASP A 8 2.93 -19.37 2.47
N ASN A 9 1.71 -19.00 2.03
CA ASN A 9 0.54 -19.84 2.25
C ASN A 9 0.54 -21.02 1.27
N VAL A 10 0.86 -22.21 1.78
CA VAL A 10 0.99 -23.46 0.98
C VAL A 10 -0.25 -23.74 0.14
N LEU A 11 -1.47 -23.52 0.68
CA LEU A 11 -2.71 -23.79 -0.05
C LEU A 11 -2.87 -22.85 -1.25
N LEU A 12 -2.57 -21.56 -1.05
CA LEU A 12 -2.64 -20.57 -2.12
C LEU A 12 -1.53 -20.80 -3.16
N GLN A 13 -0.31 -21.13 -2.71
CA GLN A 13 0.81 -21.44 -3.59
C GLN A 13 0.49 -22.64 -4.51
N GLU A 14 -0.02 -23.74 -3.95
CA GLU A 14 -0.43 -24.92 -4.71
C GLU A 14 -1.63 -24.63 -5.63
N GLY A 15 -2.60 -23.83 -5.14
CA GLY A 15 -3.74 -23.38 -5.94
C GLY A 15 -3.31 -22.56 -7.15
N LEU A 16 -2.40 -21.60 -6.98
CA LEU A 16 -1.82 -20.81 -8.07
C LEU A 16 -1.03 -21.69 -9.04
N ASN A 17 -0.22 -22.62 -8.53
CA ASN A 17 0.57 -23.53 -9.34
C ASN A 17 -0.35 -24.39 -10.26
N LEU A 18 -1.38 -24.99 -9.69
CA LEU A 18 -2.36 -25.78 -10.43
C LEU A 18 -3.09 -24.94 -11.47
N LEU A 19 -3.59 -23.77 -11.08
CA LEU A 19 -4.33 -22.85 -11.95
C LEU A 19 -3.48 -22.42 -13.15
N LEU A 20 -2.25 -21.97 -12.90
CA LEU A 20 -1.35 -21.49 -13.93
C LEU A 20 -0.93 -22.62 -14.88
N SER A 21 -0.57 -23.78 -14.34
CA SER A 21 -0.20 -24.94 -15.14
C SER A 21 -1.34 -25.40 -16.04
N THR A 22 -2.57 -25.43 -15.52
CA THR A 22 -3.78 -25.77 -16.30
C THR A 22 -4.06 -24.75 -17.41
N ALA A 23 -3.73 -23.47 -17.17
CA ALA A 23 -3.86 -22.39 -18.15
C ALA A 23 -2.70 -22.32 -19.16
N GLY A 24 -1.75 -23.26 -19.12
CA GLY A 24 -0.63 -23.38 -20.06
C GLY A 24 0.57 -22.50 -19.74
N PHE A 25 0.69 -22.02 -18.47
CA PHE A 25 1.89 -21.33 -18.00
C PHE A 25 2.88 -22.36 -17.41
N GLU A 26 4.16 -22.03 -17.48
CA GLU A 26 5.24 -22.81 -16.87
C GLU A 26 5.60 -22.16 -15.53
N VAL A 27 5.25 -22.80 -14.41
CA VAL A 27 5.72 -22.36 -13.08
C VAL A 27 7.15 -22.82 -12.89
N THR A 28 8.10 -21.89 -12.91
CA THR A 28 9.54 -22.18 -12.88
C THR A 28 10.08 -22.32 -11.46
N ALA A 29 9.44 -21.65 -10.51
CA ALA A 29 9.77 -21.77 -9.08
C ALA A 29 8.56 -21.37 -8.24
N ALA A 30 8.42 -22.00 -7.07
CA ALA A 30 7.51 -21.62 -6.00
C ALA A 30 8.34 -21.50 -4.72
N VAL A 31 8.43 -20.30 -4.15
CA VAL A 31 9.33 -19.94 -3.04
C VAL A 31 8.62 -19.01 -2.06
N ASP A 32 9.14 -18.83 -0.86
CA ASP A 32 8.48 -18.07 0.21
C ASP A 32 9.42 -17.10 0.97
N THR A 33 10.73 -17.13 0.67
CA THR A 33 11.70 -16.23 1.32
C THR A 33 12.32 -15.23 0.35
N PRO A 34 12.66 -14.00 0.79
CA PRO A 34 13.31 -12.99 -0.03
C PRO A 34 14.58 -13.48 -0.77
N ASP A 35 15.45 -14.22 -0.08
CA ASP A 35 16.70 -14.69 -0.66
C ASP A 35 16.45 -15.75 -1.74
N ASP A 36 15.52 -16.68 -1.51
CA ASP A 36 15.15 -17.70 -2.48
C ASP A 36 14.46 -17.09 -3.71
N ILE A 37 13.66 -16.03 -3.53
CA ILE A 37 13.03 -15.29 -4.64
C ILE A 37 14.09 -14.71 -5.56
N ILE A 38 15.06 -13.96 -5.03
CA ILE A 38 16.14 -13.37 -5.81
C ILE A 38 16.98 -14.46 -6.51
N ALA A 39 17.37 -15.50 -5.77
CA ALA A 39 18.11 -16.62 -6.34
C ALA A 39 17.33 -17.37 -7.45
N ALA A 40 16.02 -17.50 -7.30
CA ALA A 40 15.17 -18.13 -8.32
C ALA A 40 15.03 -17.24 -9.57
N ILE A 41 14.86 -15.93 -9.42
CA ILE A 41 14.82 -14.98 -10.52
C ILE A 41 16.14 -15.03 -11.31
N ASP A 42 17.28 -15.02 -10.63
CA ASP A 42 18.60 -15.10 -11.26
C ASP A 42 18.77 -16.35 -12.09
N ARG A 43 18.38 -17.50 -11.55
CA ARG A 43 18.55 -18.81 -12.20
C ARG A 43 17.54 -19.08 -13.30
N GLN A 44 16.28 -18.73 -13.03
CA GLN A 44 15.16 -19.17 -13.87
C GLN A 44 14.76 -18.11 -14.92
N ARG A 45 15.09 -16.84 -14.72
CA ARG A 45 14.72 -15.74 -15.61
C ARG A 45 13.24 -15.80 -16.03
N PRO A 46 12.30 -15.70 -15.07
CA PRO A 46 10.88 -15.76 -15.37
C PRO A 46 10.43 -14.57 -16.22
N ASP A 47 9.39 -14.76 -17.01
CA ASP A 47 8.73 -13.68 -17.77
C ASP A 47 7.92 -12.76 -16.84
N ILE A 48 7.50 -13.26 -15.68
CA ILE A 48 6.78 -12.53 -14.65
C ILE A 48 6.95 -13.21 -13.30
N ALA A 49 7.00 -12.41 -12.22
CA ALA A 49 6.95 -12.88 -10.84
C ALA A 49 5.62 -12.47 -10.18
N ILE A 50 4.90 -13.43 -9.62
CA ILE A 50 3.74 -13.21 -8.75
C ILE A 50 4.27 -13.25 -7.31
N MET A 51 4.02 -12.21 -6.51
CA MET A 51 4.57 -12.11 -5.16
C MET A 51 3.52 -11.67 -4.15
N ASP A 52 3.38 -12.41 -3.06
CA ASP A 52 2.70 -11.86 -1.89
C ASP A 52 3.53 -10.70 -1.31
N ILE A 53 2.84 -9.68 -0.85
CA ILE A 53 3.48 -8.53 -0.18
C ILE A 53 4.05 -8.95 1.18
N ARG A 54 3.34 -9.81 1.91
CA ARG A 54 3.65 -10.18 3.28
C ARG A 54 4.28 -11.56 3.35
N LEU A 55 5.59 -11.60 3.21
CA LEU A 55 6.39 -12.82 3.31
C LEU A 55 7.15 -12.88 4.64
N PRO A 56 7.66 -14.06 5.05
CA PRO A 56 8.57 -14.16 6.18
C PRO A 56 9.80 -13.24 5.99
N PRO A 57 10.48 -12.82 7.09
CA PRO A 57 10.25 -13.23 8.48
C PRO A 57 9.27 -12.35 9.26
N THR A 58 8.95 -11.14 8.82
CA THR A 58 8.14 -10.20 9.63
C THR A 58 6.70 -10.07 9.18
N PHE A 59 6.35 -10.60 8.01
CA PHE A 59 5.01 -10.56 7.41
C PHE A 59 4.44 -9.13 7.25
N ARG A 60 5.30 -8.18 6.87
CA ARG A 60 4.93 -6.78 6.65
C ARG A 60 4.95 -6.40 5.17
N ASP A 61 6.15 -6.15 4.64
CA ASP A 61 6.38 -5.63 3.30
C ASP A 61 7.55 -6.30 2.58
N GLU A 62 7.97 -7.49 3.05
CA GLU A 62 9.12 -8.20 2.52
C GLU A 62 8.99 -8.49 1.03
N GLY A 63 7.82 -8.95 0.59
CA GLY A 63 7.58 -9.24 -0.82
C GLY A 63 7.65 -7.99 -1.69
N LEU A 64 7.10 -6.86 -1.23
CA LEU A 64 7.24 -5.59 -1.94
C LEU A 64 8.71 -5.18 -2.05
N ARG A 65 9.47 -5.20 -0.95
CA ARG A 65 10.90 -4.85 -0.94
C ARG A 65 11.71 -5.76 -1.84
N THR A 66 11.37 -7.05 -1.83
CA THR A 66 12.00 -8.04 -2.72
C THR A 66 11.66 -7.76 -4.18
N ALA A 67 10.40 -7.44 -4.50
CA ALA A 67 9.98 -7.05 -5.85
C ALA A 67 10.76 -5.82 -6.36
N LEU A 68 10.86 -4.77 -5.55
CA LEU A 68 11.62 -3.56 -5.89
C LEU A 68 13.12 -3.85 -6.06
N THR A 69 13.67 -4.73 -5.23
CA THR A 69 15.07 -5.17 -5.35
C THR A 69 15.30 -5.99 -6.62
N ALA A 70 14.41 -6.95 -6.89
CA ALA A 70 14.46 -7.76 -8.10
C ALA A 70 14.40 -6.89 -9.37
N ARG A 71 13.50 -5.89 -9.41
CA ARG A 71 13.40 -4.97 -10.54
C ARG A 71 14.60 -4.05 -10.71
N ARG A 72 15.30 -3.69 -9.63
CA ARG A 72 16.60 -2.97 -9.72
C ARG A 72 17.72 -3.85 -10.29
N LEU A 73 17.75 -5.13 -9.91
CA LEU A 73 18.75 -6.10 -10.40
C LEU A 73 18.43 -6.55 -11.84
N HIS A 74 17.15 -6.64 -12.17
CA HIS A 74 16.63 -7.06 -13.47
C HIS A 74 15.66 -6.01 -14.02
N PRO A 75 16.15 -4.89 -14.59
CA PRO A 75 15.31 -3.84 -15.14
C PRO A 75 14.32 -4.39 -16.17
N GLY A 76 13.04 -4.01 -16.01
CA GLY A 76 11.96 -4.49 -16.86
C GLY A 76 11.34 -5.84 -16.45
N LEU A 77 11.78 -6.47 -15.35
CA LEU A 77 11.13 -7.67 -14.82
C LEU A 77 9.67 -7.35 -14.45
N PRO A 78 8.67 -8.00 -15.10
CA PRO A 78 7.29 -7.82 -14.72
C PRO A 78 7.00 -8.43 -13.34
N VAL A 79 6.25 -7.70 -12.53
CA VAL A 79 5.87 -8.15 -11.17
C VAL A 79 4.39 -7.92 -10.94
N LEU A 80 3.67 -8.95 -10.48
CA LEU A 80 2.31 -8.87 -9.99
C LEU A 80 2.30 -9.08 -8.47
N LEU A 81 2.04 -8.02 -7.71
CA LEU A 81 1.87 -8.12 -6.27
C LEU A 81 0.45 -8.59 -5.92
N LEU A 82 0.37 -9.54 -5.01
CA LEU A 82 -0.87 -9.97 -4.37
C LEU A 82 -0.91 -9.44 -2.94
N SER A 83 -2.04 -8.90 -2.51
CA SER A 83 -2.23 -8.39 -1.17
C SER A 83 -3.59 -8.80 -0.60
N GLN A 84 -3.64 -9.07 0.70
CA GLN A 84 -4.91 -9.29 1.39
C GLN A 84 -5.67 -7.99 1.63
N TYR A 85 -4.95 -6.85 1.72
CA TYR A 85 -5.50 -5.55 2.05
C TYR A 85 -5.07 -4.49 1.05
N VAL A 86 -5.86 -3.42 0.96
CA VAL A 86 -5.49 -2.25 0.17
C VAL A 86 -4.48 -1.41 0.95
N GLU A 87 -3.23 -1.41 0.53
CA GLU A 87 -2.16 -0.62 1.14
C GLU A 87 -1.58 0.38 0.13
N ARG A 88 -2.06 1.60 0.25
CA ARG A 88 -1.74 2.70 -0.68
C ARG A 88 -0.24 2.99 -0.80
N ALA A 89 0.49 2.94 0.32
CA ALA A 89 1.93 3.20 0.33
C ALA A 89 2.67 2.24 -0.62
N TYR A 90 2.31 0.97 -0.62
CA TYR A 90 2.92 -0.06 -1.44
C TYR A 90 2.64 0.12 -2.93
N ALA A 91 1.40 0.46 -3.29
CA ALA A 91 1.06 0.75 -4.68
C ALA A 91 1.82 1.99 -5.21
N THR A 92 1.98 3.03 -4.39
CA THR A 92 2.73 4.23 -4.76
C THR A 92 4.21 3.91 -4.99
N GLU A 93 4.82 3.13 -4.10
CA GLU A 93 6.23 2.75 -4.18
C GLU A 93 6.50 1.88 -5.43
N LEU A 94 5.63 0.92 -5.71
CA LEU A 94 5.71 0.06 -6.90
C LEU A 94 5.66 0.85 -8.21
N LEU A 95 4.85 1.94 -8.26
CA LEU A 95 4.68 2.76 -9.46
C LEU A 95 5.79 3.79 -9.67
N THR A 96 6.66 4.00 -8.68
CA THR A 96 7.66 5.08 -8.70
C THR A 96 8.75 4.87 -9.76
N ASP A 97 9.05 3.62 -10.14
CA ASP A 97 10.10 3.32 -11.13
C ASP A 97 9.71 3.67 -12.58
N GLY A 98 8.41 3.84 -12.85
CA GLY A 98 7.89 4.26 -14.16
C GLY A 98 8.13 3.30 -15.34
N GLN A 99 8.69 2.11 -15.10
CA GLN A 99 9.10 1.19 -16.15
C GLN A 99 7.97 0.32 -16.73
N GLY A 100 6.73 0.40 -16.20
CA GLY A 100 5.66 -0.52 -16.55
C GLY A 100 5.92 -1.96 -16.06
N GLY A 101 5.16 -2.94 -16.54
CA GLY A 101 5.28 -4.32 -16.09
C GLY A 101 4.97 -4.49 -14.60
N VAL A 102 4.02 -3.74 -14.06
CA VAL A 102 3.64 -3.80 -12.64
C VAL A 102 2.16 -4.04 -12.47
N GLY A 103 1.83 -4.95 -11.56
CA GLY A 103 0.47 -5.21 -11.16
C GLY A 103 0.32 -5.20 -9.64
N TYR A 104 -0.82 -4.74 -9.15
CA TYR A 104 -1.23 -4.85 -7.77
C TYR A 104 -2.68 -5.31 -7.71
N LEU A 105 -2.93 -6.51 -7.20
CA LEU A 105 -4.26 -7.09 -7.02
C LEU A 105 -4.51 -7.49 -5.57
N LEU A 106 -5.77 -7.48 -5.19
CA LEU A 106 -6.19 -8.13 -3.95
C LEU A 106 -6.26 -9.66 -4.16
N LYS A 107 -5.88 -10.44 -3.13
CA LYS A 107 -5.88 -11.93 -3.21
C LYS A 107 -7.26 -12.52 -3.53
N ASP A 108 -8.36 -11.84 -3.20
CA ASP A 108 -9.72 -12.26 -3.55
C ASP A 108 -9.99 -12.24 -5.07
N ARG A 109 -9.22 -11.45 -5.84
CA ARG A 109 -9.34 -11.42 -7.30
C ARG A 109 -8.86 -12.70 -7.99
N VAL A 110 -7.99 -13.46 -7.33
CA VAL A 110 -7.52 -14.75 -7.86
C VAL A 110 -8.68 -15.72 -8.10
N SER A 111 -9.75 -15.63 -7.31
CA SER A 111 -10.97 -16.44 -7.50
C SER A 111 -11.69 -16.19 -8.83
N ARG A 112 -11.45 -15.05 -9.48
CA ARG A 112 -11.95 -14.71 -10.81
C ARG A 112 -10.90 -15.09 -11.86
N VAL A 113 -10.79 -16.38 -12.11
CA VAL A 113 -9.68 -16.99 -12.86
C VAL A 113 -9.38 -16.29 -14.17
N GLU A 114 -10.39 -16.06 -15.02
CA GLU A 114 -10.20 -15.45 -16.35
C GLU A 114 -9.66 -14.01 -16.23
N GLU A 115 -10.23 -13.20 -15.30
CA GLU A 115 -9.76 -11.83 -15.06
C GLU A 115 -8.31 -11.83 -14.53
N PHE A 116 -7.98 -12.75 -13.62
CA PHE A 116 -6.64 -12.89 -13.08
C PHE A 116 -5.61 -13.26 -14.16
N LEU A 117 -5.93 -14.22 -15.02
CA LEU A 117 -5.04 -14.63 -16.10
C LEU A 117 -4.87 -13.52 -17.17
N ASP A 118 -5.90 -12.73 -17.44
CA ASP A 118 -5.80 -11.56 -18.31
C ASP A 118 -4.86 -10.50 -17.71
N VAL A 119 -5.03 -10.19 -16.43
CA VAL A 119 -4.14 -9.27 -15.73
C VAL A 119 -2.69 -9.75 -15.78
N LEU A 120 -2.44 -11.03 -15.53
CA LEU A 120 -1.11 -11.62 -15.58
C LEU A 120 -0.44 -11.42 -16.95
N ARG A 121 -1.18 -11.70 -18.04
CA ARG A 121 -0.69 -11.49 -19.43
C ARG A 121 -0.40 -10.03 -19.71
N ARG A 122 -1.25 -9.11 -19.29
CA ARG A 122 -1.08 -7.67 -19.50
C ARG A 122 0.13 -7.13 -18.75
N VAL A 123 0.35 -7.56 -17.51
CA VAL A 123 1.52 -7.17 -16.72
C VAL A 123 2.79 -7.73 -17.35
N ALA A 124 2.80 -9.00 -17.76
CA ALA A 124 3.94 -9.62 -18.44
C ALA A 124 4.29 -8.93 -19.76
N ALA A 125 3.30 -8.36 -20.46
CA ALA A 125 3.51 -7.55 -21.65
C ALA A 125 3.97 -6.10 -21.38
N GLY A 126 4.33 -5.78 -20.12
CA GLY A 126 4.81 -4.44 -19.73
C GLY A 126 3.70 -3.47 -19.31
N GLY A 127 2.44 -3.92 -19.24
CA GLY A 127 1.32 -3.09 -18.80
C GLY A 127 1.35 -2.79 -17.30
N THR A 128 0.60 -1.76 -16.90
CA THR A 128 0.34 -1.44 -15.48
C THR A 128 -1.10 -1.76 -15.13
N VAL A 129 -1.33 -2.61 -14.14
CA VAL A 129 -2.67 -3.01 -13.69
C VAL A 129 -2.80 -2.86 -12.19
N LEU A 130 -3.76 -2.06 -11.74
CA LEU A 130 -4.07 -1.85 -10.34
C LEU A 130 -5.50 -2.31 -10.02
N ASP A 131 -5.68 -2.95 -8.87
CA ASP A 131 -7.03 -3.24 -8.37
C ASP A 131 -7.85 -1.94 -8.26
N PRO A 132 -9.12 -1.95 -8.71
CA PRO A 132 -9.98 -0.75 -8.62
C PRO A 132 -10.07 -0.16 -7.21
N GLN A 133 -10.02 -0.98 -6.16
CA GLN A 133 -10.03 -0.48 -4.79
C GLN A 133 -8.73 0.25 -4.43
N VAL A 134 -7.59 -0.22 -4.94
CA VAL A 134 -6.29 0.46 -4.80
C VAL A 134 -6.32 1.80 -5.53
N VAL A 135 -6.83 1.83 -6.77
CA VAL A 135 -6.99 3.06 -7.55
C VAL A 135 -7.88 4.07 -6.81
N ALA A 136 -9.02 3.63 -6.28
CA ALA A 136 -9.91 4.49 -5.51
C ALA A 136 -9.19 5.14 -4.31
N GLN A 137 -8.37 4.39 -3.58
CA GLN A 137 -7.59 4.94 -2.48
C GLN A 137 -6.47 5.88 -2.93
N LEU A 138 -5.81 5.59 -4.05
CA LEU A 138 -4.78 6.49 -4.62
C LEU A 138 -5.38 7.82 -5.07
N VAL A 139 -6.55 7.80 -5.70
CA VAL A 139 -7.27 9.00 -6.14
C VAL A 139 -7.77 9.82 -4.94
N THR A 140 -8.33 9.16 -3.93
CA THR A 140 -8.80 9.82 -2.70
C THR A 140 -7.64 10.47 -1.93
N ALA A 141 -6.44 9.90 -2.02
CA ALA A 141 -5.24 10.42 -1.38
C ALA A 141 -4.66 11.69 -1.99
N ARG A 142 -5.07 12.06 -3.21
CA ARG A 142 -4.74 13.39 -3.78
C ARG A 142 -5.41 14.53 -3.02
N ARG A 143 -6.41 14.26 -2.19
CA ARG A 143 -6.88 15.19 -1.17
C ARG A 143 -6.07 14.95 0.10
N ASN A 144 -5.01 15.72 0.29
CA ASN A 144 -4.38 15.85 1.60
C ASN A 144 -5.49 16.26 2.58
N PRO A 145 -5.88 15.43 3.56
CA PRO A 145 -7.00 15.75 4.46
C PRO A 145 -6.75 17.05 5.23
N LEU A 146 -5.50 17.49 5.31
CA LEU A 146 -5.12 18.79 5.88
C LEU A 146 -5.54 19.96 4.99
N THR A 147 -5.77 19.76 3.67
CA THR A 147 -6.27 20.83 2.79
C THR A 147 -7.71 21.20 3.09
N ASP A 148 -8.49 20.30 3.67
CA ASP A 148 -9.88 20.52 4.07
C ASP A 148 -10.01 21.30 5.38
N LEU A 149 -8.89 21.49 6.10
CA LEU A 149 -8.84 22.30 7.32
C LEU A 149 -8.89 23.79 6.97
N THR A 150 -9.74 24.52 7.69
CA THR A 150 -9.70 25.99 7.67
C THR A 150 -8.37 26.50 8.24
N ALA A 151 -8.01 27.76 7.95
CA ALA A 151 -6.81 28.38 8.51
C ALA A 151 -6.80 28.26 10.05
N ARG A 152 -7.96 28.45 10.68
CA ARG A 152 -8.09 28.37 12.14
C ARG A 152 -7.92 26.97 12.70
N GLU A 153 -8.46 25.97 12.01
CA GLU A 153 -8.27 24.56 12.41
C GLU A 153 -6.82 24.12 12.22
N ARG A 154 -6.14 24.63 11.20
CA ARG A 154 -4.71 24.37 10.98
C ARG A 154 -3.83 25.00 12.08
N GLU A 155 -4.14 26.24 12.52
CA GLU A 155 -3.46 26.88 13.66
C GLU A 155 -3.65 26.05 14.94
N VAL A 156 -4.90 25.62 15.23
CA VAL A 156 -5.19 24.78 16.40
C VAL A 156 -4.40 23.46 16.31
N LEU A 157 -4.35 22.81 15.15
CA LEU A 157 -3.63 21.55 14.97
C LEU A 157 -2.11 21.72 15.11
N ALA A 158 -1.56 22.83 14.62
CA ALA A 158 -0.14 23.17 14.77
C ALA A 158 0.24 23.33 16.27
N LEU A 159 -0.59 24.02 17.05
CA LEU A 159 -0.39 24.17 18.50
C LEU A 159 -0.55 22.85 19.26
N MET A 160 -1.49 21.99 18.82
CA MET A 160 -1.60 20.61 19.33
C MET A 160 -0.32 19.81 19.08
N ALA A 161 0.24 19.92 17.87
CA ALA A 161 1.50 19.25 17.50
C ALA A 161 2.70 19.78 18.28
N GLY A 162 2.67 21.06 18.69
CA GLY A 162 3.63 21.68 19.62
C GLY A 162 3.42 21.30 21.10
N GLY A 163 2.46 20.39 21.42
CA GLY A 163 2.22 19.91 22.78
C GLY A 163 1.34 20.84 23.65
N SER A 164 0.70 21.88 23.07
CA SER A 164 -0.14 22.79 23.83
C SER A 164 -1.42 22.12 24.35
N THR A 165 -1.83 22.45 25.59
CA THR A 165 -3.13 22.07 26.14
C THR A 165 -4.24 22.92 25.54
N ASN A 166 -5.51 22.53 25.70
CA ASN A 166 -6.65 23.32 25.20
C ASN A 166 -6.67 24.73 25.84
N THR A 167 -6.34 24.84 27.10
CA THR A 167 -6.17 26.14 27.84
C THR A 167 -5.05 26.96 27.21
N GLY A 168 -3.89 26.35 26.93
CA GLY A 168 -2.76 27.01 26.27
C GLY A 168 -3.10 27.50 24.86
N ILE A 169 -3.81 26.68 24.06
CA ILE A 169 -4.30 27.05 22.72
C ILE A 169 -5.29 28.20 22.81
N ALA A 170 -6.24 28.15 23.77
CA ALA A 170 -7.22 29.20 23.99
C ALA A 170 -6.55 30.54 24.29
N ALA A 171 -5.53 30.53 25.15
CA ALA A 171 -4.77 31.74 25.49
C ALA A 171 -3.99 32.30 24.31
N GLN A 172 -3.28 31.45 23.57
CA GLN A 172 -2.46 31.85 22.40
C GLN A 172 -3.32 32.40 21.25
N LEU A 173 -4.49 31.81 21.02
CA LEU A 173 -5.37 32.19 19.93
C LEU A 173 -6.44 33.23 20.32
N VAL A 174 -6.45 33.65 21.58
CA VAL A 174 -7.41 34.61 22.16
C VAL A 174 -8.86 34.19 21.93
N ILE A 175 -9.18 32.93 22.25
CA ILE A 175 -10.52 32.35 22.15
C ILE A 175 -10.85 31.53 23.41
N THR A 176 -12.11 31.10 23.51
CA THR A 176 -12.53 30.26 24.64
C THR A 176 -12.07 28.79 24.47
N GLU A 177 -11.86 28.06 25.55
CA GLU A 177 -11.58 26.61 25.50
C GLU A 177 -12.70 25.81 24.82
N ARG A 178 -13.96 26.28 24.94
CA ARG A 178 -15.10 25.69 24.24
C ARG A 178 -14.96 25.83 22.72
N ALA A 179 -14.46 26.98 22.26
CA ALA A 179 -14.17 27.18 20.83
C ALA A 179 -13.02 26.29 20.35
N VAL A 180 -11.95 26.15 21.17
CA VAL A 180 -10.86 25.20 20.89
C VAL A 180 -11.39 23.78 20.75
N SER A 181 -12.21 23.31 21.71
CA SER A 181 -12.81 21.97 21.68
C SER A 181 -13.67 21.74 20.44
N LYS A 182 -14.42 22.78 20.00
CA LYS A 182 -15.20 22.73 18.76
C LYS A 182 -14.30 22.58 17.52
N HIS A 183 -13.21 23.35 17.44
CA HIS A 183 -12.23 23.22 16.34
C HIS A 183 -11.58 21.85 16.33
N ILE A 184 -11.19 21.31 17.48
CA ILE A 184 -10.63 19.94 17.59
C ILE A 184 -11.64 18.89 17.12
N GLY A 185 -12.90 19.00 17.48
CA GLY A 185 -13.97 18.12 17.00
C GLY A 185 -14.08 18.15 15.48
N ASN A 186 -14.09 19.35 14.89
CA ASN A 186 -14.12 19.52 13.42
C ASN A 186 -12.87 18.94 12.74
N ILE A 187 -11.68 19.12 13.33
CA ILE A 187 -10.44 18.53 12.85
C ILE A 187 -10.56 17.00 12.81
N PHE A 188 -11.03 16.38 13.89
CA PHE A 188 -11.21 14.93 13.95
C PHE A 188 -12.18 14.41 12.88
N THR A 189 -13.29 15.13 12.65
CA THR A 189 -14.25 14.81 11.59
C THR A 189 -13.61 14.92 10.20
N LYS A 190 -12.89 16.00 9.93
CA LYS A 190 -12.25 16.23 8.61
C LYS A 190 -11.07 15.31 8.33
N LEU A 191 -10.40 14.82 9.39
CA LEU A 191 -9.33 13.82 9.31
C LEU A 191 -9.85 12.38 9.37
N ASP A 192 -11.18 12.17 9.36
CA ASP A 192 -11.83 10.85 9.45
C ASP A 192 -11.35 10.02 10.64
N LEU A 193 -11.32 10.64 11.83
CA LEU A 193 -10.91 10.02 13.08
C LEU A 193 -12.14 9.69 13.95
N PRO A 194 -12.69 8.45 13.88
CA PRO A 194 -13.90 8.07 14.59
C PRO A 194 -13.73 8.08 16.11
N PRO A 195 -14.82 8.29 16.89
CA PRO A 195 -14.75 8.36 18.35
C PRO A 195 -14.39 7.04 19.02
N ASP A 196 -14.70 5.90 18.39
CA ASP A 196 -14.61 4.57 18.99
C ASP A 196 -13.37 3.76 18.51
N GLY A 197 -12.34 4.42 17.99
CA GLY A 197 -11.11 3.76 17.55
C GLY A 197 -10.12 3.48 18.69
N ASP A 198 -9.35 2.39 18.58
CA ASP A 198 -8.27 2.01 19.53
C ASP A 198 -7.14 3.04 19.61
N VAL A 199 -7.09 4.01 18.70
CA VAL A 199 -6.06 5.06 18.64
C VAL A 199 -6.57 6.35 19.25
N HIS A 200 -5.77 6.94 20.15
CA HIS A 200 -6.08 8.24 20.74
C HIS A 200 -6.12 9.33 19.64
N ARG A 201 -7.34 9.83 19.30
CA ARG A 201 -7.60 10.74 18.15
C ARG A 201 -6.67 11.96 18.10
N ARG A 202 -6.33 12.54 19.28
CA ARG A 202 -5.41 13.66 19.35
C ARG A 202 -4.03 13.30 18.83
N VAL A 203 -3.53 12.12 19.19
CA VAL A 203 -2.24 11.61 18.73
C VAL A 203 -2.29 11.34 17.23
N ALA A 204 -3.35 10.70 16.74
CA ALA A 204 -3.52 10.42 15.30
C ALA A 204 -3.54 11.72 14.47
N ALA A 205 -4.28 12.75 14.91
CA ALA A 205 -4.33 14.05 14.25
C ALA A 205 -2.95 14.72 14.20
N VAL A 206 -2.21 14.70 15.30
CA VAL A 206 -0.85 15.25 15.36
C VAL A 206 0.11 14.49 14.45
N LEU A 207 0.07 13.16 14.43
CA LEU A 207 0.90 12.35 13.54
C LEU A 207 0.59 12.62 12.05
N THR A 208 -0.69 12.81 11.71
CA THR A 208 -1.10 13.18 10.35
C THR A 208 -0.51 14.55 9.96
N PHE A 209 -0.54 15.52 10.86
CA PHE A 209 0.02 16.84 10.63
C PHE A 209 1.55 16.84 10.49
N LEU A 210 2.26 16.03 11.32
CA LEU A 210 3.72 15.95 11.28
C LEU A 210 4.26 15.20 10.04
N LYS A 211 3.44 14.36 9.41
CA LYS A 211 3.79 13.64 8.18
C LYS A 211 3.52 14.45 6.90
N ASP A 212 2.99 15.67 7.01
CA ASP A 212 2.70 16.51 5.84
C ASP A 212 4.02 17.04 5.22
N PRO A 213 4.36 16.68 3.96
CA PRO A 213 5.56 17.16 3.30
C PRO A 213 5.49 18.63 2.87
N GLY A 214 4.31 19.27 2.98
CA GLY A 214 4.10 20.68 2.62
C GLY A 214 4.36 21.68 3.74
N ARG A 215 5.10 21.29 4.78
CA ARG A 215 5.41 22.11 5.95
C ARG A 215 6.73 22.88 5.79
#